data_18ed47061201816f228cf01f4afee2c1
#
_entry.id   18ed47061201816f228cf01f4afee2c1
#
_cell.length_a   1.000
_cell.length_b   1.000
_cell.length_c   1.000
_cell.angle_alpha   90.00
_cell.angle_beta   90.00
_cell.angle_gamma   90.00
#
_symmetry.space_group_name_H-M   'P 1'
#
loop_
_entity.id
_entity.type
_entity.pdbx_description
1 polymer ?
#
loop_
_entity_poly.entity_id
_entity_poly.type
_entity_poly.pdbx_seq_one_letter_code
_entity_poly.pdbx_strand_id
1 'polypeptide(L)'
;MELRLSPEMIEQVQATREWGRTEVRPAGLEADRNAAPLPPEHPYFKKFIESGRARARADGFEAMEGRMVRSVILGEEGAYWDRGMGVATPGAGFPSGAVNAGGTEEQKAHFLGMFRDLTEPKWASFALTEPGGGSDTAAFKTRAVRTDKGWVLNGAKCFIGNAARAEWILVQATTDPTKGRAGQRSFFVEKGTPGLTGLRIEKKMGLRAYESVSFSLEDCEIPAEHILGGERKKERAEGTGASAYGATMASLNTARVGVAASALGVARAALDEARRFARESGAVRHPRVRDQIERVLRKLRAARLATLKAAWLVDERRGNIIESSMAKIASAEIAQEAGMLGMEIVGLEAGAADELIEKLFRDAKALNIVEGTGQIQRVIIARQLVGLPR
;
A
#
# COMPACT_ATOMS: atom_id res chain seq x y z
N MET A 1 -5.57 -6.56 -25.42
CA MET A 1 -5.54 -5.46 -24.46
C MET A 1 -5.41 -4.17 -25.25
N GLU A 2 -6.43 -3.34 -25.23
CA GLU A 2 -6.38 -2.02 -25.84
C GLU A 2 -5.65 -1.08 -24.87
N LEU A 3 -4.66 -0.33 -25.37
CA LEU A 3 -3.87 0.61 -24.58
C LEU A 3 -4.31 2.07 -24.75
N ARG A 4 -5.38 2.32 -25.53
CA ARG A 4 -5.95 3.66 -25.65
C ARG A 4 -6.79 3.96 -24.42
N LEU A 5 -6.54 5.13 -23.83
CA LEU A 5 -7.36 5.62 -22.73
C LEU A 5 -8.68 6.16 -23.29
N SER A 6 -9.79 5.83 -22.61
CA SER A 6 -11.06 6.47 -22.91
C SER A 6 -11.01 7.98 -22.59
N PRO A 7 -11.86 8.82 -23.20
CA PRO A 7 -11.96 10.25 -22.86
C PRO A 7 -12.16 10.47 -21.35
N GLU A 8 -13.03 9.68 -20.71
CA GLU A 8 -13.28 9.72 -19.27
C GLU A 8 -12.01 9.41 -18.46
N MET A 9 -11.21 8.41 -18.87
CA MET A 9 -9.95 8.10 -18.20
C MET A 9 -8.92 9.21 -18.35
N ILE A 10 -8.87 9.87 -19.53
CA ILE A 10 -8.01 11.03 -19.75
C ILE A 10 -8.39 12.15 -18.78
N GLU A 11 -9.68 12.45 -18.65
CA GLU A 11 -10.19 13.46 -17.72
C GLU A 11 -9.82 13.13 -16.27
N GLN A 12 -10.00 11.89 -15.83
CA GLN A 12 -9.62 11.45 -14.48
C GLN A 12 -8.11 11.58 -14.22
N VAL A 13 -7.28 11.25 -15.20
CA VAL A 13 -5.82 11.43 -15.11
C VAL A 13 -5.48 12.92 -15.00
N GLN A 14 -6.13 13.79 -15.79
CA GLN A 14 -5.92 15.24 -15.72
C GLN A 14 -6.36 15.81 -14.36
N ALA A 15 -7.53 15.42 -13.86
CA ALA A 15 -8.00 15.82 -12.53
C ALA A 15 -7.09 15.32 -11.39
N THR A 16 -6.53 14.10 -11.53
CA THR A 16 -5.55 13.56 -10.57
C THR A 16 -4.24 14.34 -10.64
N ARG A 17 -3.80 14.70 -11.83
CA ARG A 17 -2.59 15.52 -12.06
C ARG A 17 -2.72 16.91 -11.45
N GLU A 18 -3.82 17.58 -11.70
CA GLU A 18 -4.04 18.92 -11.17
C GLU A 18 -4.09 18.91 -9.64
N TRP A 19 -4.87 18.00 -9.04
CA TRP A 19 -4.88 17.80 -7.59
C TRP A 19 -3.49 17.45 -7.04
N GLY A 20 -2.77 16.60 -7.76
CA GLY A 20 -1.42 16.21 -7.42
C GLY A 20 -0.47 17.40 -7.36
N ARG A 21 -0.54 18.27 -8.36
CA ARG A 21 0.30 19.45 -8.48
C ARG A 21 -0.01 20.50 -7.42
N THR A 22 -1.30 20.76 -7.16
CA THR A 22 -1.74 21.88 -6.30
C THR A 22 -1.80 21.50 -4.81
N GLU A 23 -2.14 20.26 -4.48
CA GLU A 23 -2.39 19.86 -3.10
C GLU A 23 -1.44 18.76 -2.60
N VAL A 24 -1.22 17.70 -3.41
CA VAL A 24 -0.47 16.52 -2.94
C VAL A 24 1.03 16.78 -2.80
N ARG A 25 1.65 17.36 -3.85
CA ARG A 25 3.09 17.63 -3.85
C ARG A 25 3.49 18.63 -2.76
N PRO A 26 2.82 19.78 -2.59
CA PRO A 26 3.14 20.72 -1.51
C PRO A 26 3.02 20.08 -0.12
N ALA A 27 1.94 19.36 0.15
CA ALA A 27 1.71 18.68 1.43
C ALA A 27 2.74 17.56 1.69
N GLY A 28 3.12 16.82 0.65
CA GLY A 28 4.15 15.78 0.74
C GLY A 28 5.54 16.33 1.02
N LEU A 29 5.92 17.46 0.42
CA LEU A 29 7.18 18.16 0.69
C LEU A 29 7.20 18.76 2.10
N GLU A 30 6.08 19.32 2.57
CA GLU A 30 5.95 19.81 3.94
C GLU A 30 6.20 18.71 4.97
N ALA A 31 5.52 17.57 4.82
CA ALA A 31 5.70 16.43 5.71
C ALA A 31 7.15 15.88 5.68
N ASP A 32 7.80 15.92 4.52
CA ASP A 32 9.18 15.45 4.37
C ASP A 32 10.17 16.38 5.06
N ARG A 33 10.04 17.72 4.89
CA ARG A 33 10.87 18.72 5.58
C ARG A 33 10.73 18.61 7.10
N ASN A 34 9.50 18.42 7.58
CA ASN A 34 9.21 18.27 9.01
C ASN A 34 9.65 16.90 9.56
N ALA A 35 10.07 15.95 8.69
CA ALA A 35 10.38 14.58 9.02
C ALA A 35 9.29 13.88 9.84
N ALA A 36 8.01 14.25 9.63
CA ALA A 36 6.84 13.81 10.39
C ALA A 36 5.60 13.72 9.49
N PRO A 37 4.66 12.79 9.78
CA PRO A 37 3.37 12.77 9.12
C PRO A 37 2.58 14.05 9.42
N LEU A 38 1.73 14.46 8.47
CA LEU A 38 0.83 15.58 8.68
C LEU A 38 -0.18 15.24 9.80
N PRO A 39 -0.45 16.17 10.72
CA PRO A 39 -1.44 15.95 11.78
C PRO A 39 -2.86 15.80 11.19
N PRO A 40 -3.79 15.12 11.88
CA PRO A 40 -5.16 14.90 11.38
C PRO A 40 -5.90 16.18 11.01
N GLU A 41 -5.60 17.30 11.68
CA GLU A 41 -6.22 18.61 11.48
C GLU A 41 -5.67 19.37 10.28
N HIS A 42 -4.64 18.84 9.62
CA HIS A 42 -3.99 19.53 8.49
C HIS A 42 -5.00 19.85 7.37
N PRO A 43 -4.99 21.07 6.81
CA PRO A 43 -5.98 21.53 5.83
C PRO A 43 -6.12 20.63 4.60
N TYR A 44 -5.06 19.92 4.21
CA TYR A 44 -5.09 18.96 3.12
C TYR A 44 -6.19 17.89 3.30
N PHE A 45 -6.34 17.34 4.51
CA PHE A 45 -7.30 16.26 4.74
C PHE A 45 -8.75 16.75 4.65
N LYS A 46 -9.02 17.97 5.14
CA LYS A 46 -10.33 18.62 5.00
C LYS A 46 -10.65 18.84 3.52
N LYS A 47 -9.73 19.44 2.76
CA LYS A 47 -9.88 19.63 1.30
C LYS A 47 -10.08 18.31 0.56
N PHE A 48 -9.37 17.23 0.96
CA PHE A 48 -9.53 15.90 0.36
C PHE A 48 -10.96 15.37 0.54
N ILE A 49 -11.56 15.55 1.70
CA ILE A 49 -12.94 15.15 1.99
C ILE A 49 -13.92 16.02 1.20
N GLU A 50 -13.81 17.34 1.28
CA GLU A 50 -14.69 18.32 0.61
C GLU A 50 -14.67 18.19 -0.91
N SER A 51 -13.57 17.75 -1.51
CA SER A 51 -13.46 17.49 -2.94
C SER A 51 -14.23 16.25 -3.43
N GLY A 52 -14.88 15.50 -2.54
CA GLY A 52 -15.55 14.24 -2.84
C GLY A 52 -14.62 13.04 -3.10
N ARG A 53 -13.30 13.22 -3.02
CA ARG A 53 -12.30 12.15 -3.29
C ARG A 53 -12.33 11.05 -2.23
N ALA A 54 -12.66 11.40 -0.98
CA ALA A 54 -12.84 10.42 0.08
C ALA A 54 -14.01 9.49 -0.23
N ARG A 55 -15.15 10.03 -0.64
CA ARG A 55 -16.33 9.28 -1.05
C ARG A 55 -16.08 8.42 -2.29
N ALA A 56 -15.50 9.00 -3.34
CA ALA A 56 -15.15 8.26 -4.55
C ALA A 56 -14.20 7.07 -4.25
N ARG A 57 -13.34 7.21 -3.25
CA ARG A 57 -12.45 6.14 -2.80
C ARG A 57 -13.19 5.08 -1.96
N ALA A 58 -14.18 5.48 -1.15
CA ALA A 58 -14.99 4.57 -0.32
C ALA A 58 -15.97 3.75 -1.17
N ASP A 59 -16.63 4.39 -2.13
CA ASP A 59 -17.56 3.73 -3.05
C ASP A 59 -16.84 2.71 -3.94
N GLY A 60 -15.53 2.87 -4.08
CA GLY A 60 -14.67 1.97 -4.84
C GLY A 60 -15.01 1.96 -6.32
N PHE A 61 -14.20 1.26 -7.10
CA PHE A 61 -14.47 0.98 -8.50
C PHE A 61 -15.26 -0.34 -8.67
N GLU A 62 -16.14 -0.67 -7.73
CA GLU A 62 -16.67 -2.04 -7.55
C GLU A 62 -17.45 -2.59 -8.74
N ALA A 63 -18.05 -1.75 -9.55
CA ALA A 63 -18.92 -2.16 -10.67
C ALA A 63 -18.37 -1.87 -12.07
N MET A 64 -17.11 -1.42 -12.21
CA MET A 64 -16.58 -0.96 -13.49
C MET A 64 -15.71 -2.01 -14.19
N GLU A 65 -15.93 -2.22 -15.48
CA GLU A 65 -15.04 -2.99 -16.35
C GLU A 65 -13.64 -2.37 -16.38
N GLY A 66 -12.59 -3.20 -16.35
CA GLY A 66 -11.20 -2.73 -16.33
C GLY A 66 -10.78 -2.00 -15.05
N ARG A 67 -11.46 -2.28 -13.94
CA ARG A 67 -11.23 -1.62 -12.63
C ARG A 67 -9.77 -1.59 -12.20
N MET A 68 -9.07 -2.72 -12.33
CA MET A 68 -7.69 -2.80 -11.86
C MET A 68 -6.71 -2.07 -12.77
N VAL A 69 -6.94 -2.11 -14.09
CA VAL A 69 -6.15 -1.32 -15.05
C VAL A 69 -6.35 0.18 -14.80
N ARG A 70 -7.58 0.65 -14.56
CA ARG A 70 -7.87 2.04 -14.18
C ARG A 70 -7.16 2.43 -12.88
N SER A 71 -7.23 1.55 -11.86
CA SER A 71 -6.56 1.75 -10.57
C SER A 71 -5.05 1.87 -10.72
N VAL A 72 -4.42 1.09 -11.60
CA VAL A 72 -2.99 1.19 -11.92
C VAL A 72 -2.65 2.55 -12.54
N ILE A 73 -3.42 3.00 -13.53
CA ILE A 73 -3.17 4.26 -14.22
C ILE A 73 -3.29 5.46 -13.26
N LEU A 74 -4.36 5.49 -12.48
CA LEU A 74 -4.58 6.57 -11.50
C LEU A 74 -3.62 6.47 -10.31
N GLY A 75 -3.28 5.25 -9.89
CA GLY A 75 -2.30 5.01 -8.83
C GLY A 75 -0.88 5.43 -9.22
N GLU A 76 -0.48 5.19 -10.47
CA GLU A 76 0.78 5.70 -11.04
C GLU A 76 0.79 7.24 -11.06
N GLU A 77 -0.29 7.87 -11.54
CA GLU A 77 -0.38 9.33 -11.59
C GLU A 77 -0.39 9.95 -10.18
N GLY A 78 -1.15 9.39 -9.24
CA GLY A 78 -1.18 9.87 -7.86
C GLY A 78 0.18 9.75 -7.15
N ALA A 79 0.87 8.62 -7.33
CA ALA A 79 2.18 8.38 -6.73
C ALA A 79 3.32 9.20 -7.37
N TYR A 80 3.14 9.67 -8.60
CA TYR A 80 4.05 10.65 -9.23
C TYR A 80 4.16 11.92 -8.39
N TRP A 81 3.06 12.36 -7.80
CA TRP A 81 3.03 13.58 -6.98
C TRP A 81 3.54 13.33 -5.57
N ASP A 82 3.02 12.33 -4.87
CA ASP A 82 3.58 11.86 -3.61
C ASP A 82 2.97 10.51 -3.18
N ARG A 83 3.81 9.49 -3.09
CA ARG A 83 3.37 8.15 -2.64
C ARG A 83 3.01 8.13 -1.16
N GLY A 84 3.72 8.86 -0.31
CA GLY A 84 3.47 8.94 1.12
C GLY A 84 2.10 9.56 1.41
N MET A 85 1.75 10.64 0.71
CA MET A 85 0.42 11.26 0.79
C MET A 85 -0.69 10.31 0.35
N GLY A 86 -0.44 9.49 -0.68
CA GLY A 86 -1.40 8.47 -1.12
C GLY A 86 -1.76 7.44 -0.04
N VAL A 87 -0.84 7.15 0.91
CA VAL A 87 -1.10 6.31 2.10
C VAL A 87 -1.71 7.10 3.24
N ALA A 88 -1.30 8.37 3.39
CA ALA A 88 -1.76 9.26 4.46
C ALA A 88 -3.23 9.67 4.33
N THR A 89 -3.84 9.57 3.13
CA THR A 89 -5.23 10.00 2.90
C THR A 89 -6.24 9.24 3.75
N PRO A 90 -7.29 9.92 4.27
CA PRO A 90 -8.36 9.30 5.04
C PRO A 90 -9.12 8.20 4.27
N GLY A 91 -9.70 7.27 4.99
CA GLY A 91 -10.52 6.18 4.48
C GLY A 91 -10.17 4.82 5.07
N ALA A 92 -10.94 3.80 4.69
CA ALA A 92 -10.73 2.42 5.15
C ALA A 92 -9.40 1.80 4.67
N GLY A 93 -8.78 2.36 3.65
CA GLY A 93 -7.45 1.97 3.16
C GLY A 93 -7.33 0.49 2.76
N PHE A 94 -6.15 -0.06 3.00
CA PHE A 94 -5.80 -1.44 2.64
C PHE A 94 -6.75 -2.51 3.22
N PRO A 95 -7.18 -2.46 4.50
CA PRO A 95 -8.02 -3.52 5.06
C PRO A 95 -9.42 -3.62 4.44
N SER A 96 -9.89 -2.58 3.72
CA SER A 96 -11.21 -2.61 3.06
C SER A 96 -11.39 -3.80 2.12
N GLY A 97 -10.34 -4.18 1.39
CA GLY A 97 -10.36 -5.34 0.51
C GLY A 97 -10.61 -6.66 1.26
N ALA A 98 -9.97 -6.85 2.41
CA ALA A 98 -10.19 -8.04 3.24
C ALA A 98 -11.58 -8.06 3.87
N VAL A 99 -12.08 -6.90 4.33
CA VAL A 99 -13.43 -6.76 4.91
C VAL A 99 -14.51 -6.99 3.84
N ASN A 100 -14.36 -6.43 2.65
CA ASN A 100 -15.31 -6.67 1.54
C ASN A 100 -15.34 -8.15 1.12
N ALA A 101 -14.18 -8.80 1.05
CA ALA A 101 -14.09 -10.20 0.63
C ALA A 101 -14.53 -11.20 1.72
N GLY A 102 -14.27 -10.89 2.99
CA GLY A 102 -14.40 -11.84 4.09
C GLY A 102 -15.38 -11.46 5.19
N GLY A 103 -15.79 -10.19 5.29
CA GLY A 103 -16.67 -9.69 6.34
C GLY A 103 -18.12 -10.14 6.19
N THR A 104 -18.87 -10.16 7.31
CA THR A 104 -20.33 -10.26 7.29
C THR A 104 -20.93 -8.92 6.87
N GLU A 105 -22.22 -8.89 6.53
CA GLU A 105 -22.88 -7.63 6.13
C GLU A 105 -22.90 -6.62 7.30
N GLU A 106 -23.07 -7.11 8.54
CA GLU A 106 -22.99 -6.29 9.76
C GLU A 106 -21.59 -5.69 9.94
N GLN A 107 -20.55 -6.51 9.73
CA GLN A 107 -19.16 -6.04 9.80
C GLN A 107 -18.86 -5.00 8.71
N LYS A 108 -19.32 -5.21 7.49
CA LYS A 108 -19.17 -4.23 6.40
C LYS A 108 -19.91 -2.93 6.73
N ALA A 109 -21.15 -3.03 7.23
CA ALA A 109 -21.94 -1.86 7.62
C ALA A 109 -21.25 -1.07 8.74
N HIS A 110 -20.75 -1.76 9.78
CA HIS A 110 -20.08 -1.11 10.92
C HIS A 110 -18.69 -0.56 10.56
N PHE A 111 -17.79 -1.43 10.07
CA PHE A 111 -16.38 -1.05 9.90
C PHE A 111 -16.08 -0.29 8.60
N LEU A 112 -16.85 -0.47 7.54
CA LEU A 112 -16.68 0.28 6.29
C LEU A 112 -17.68 1.43 6.14
N GLY A 113 -18.88 1.30 6.70
CA GLY A 113 -19.92 2.32 6.61
C GLY A 113 -19.47 3.70 7.10
N MET A 114 -18.64 3.73 8.16
CA MET A 114 -18.12 4.98 8.72
C MET A 114 -17.24 5.82 7.77
N PHE A 115 -16.79 5.23 6.63
CA PHE A 115 -15.94 5.92 5.66
C PHE A 115 -16.70 6.44 4.43
N ARG A 116 -18.01 6.20 4.31
CA ARG A 116 -18.80 6.61 3.15
C ARG A 116 -19.08 8.11 3.13
N ASP A 117 -19.45 8.66 4.28
CA ASP A 117 -19.86 10.06 4.40
C ASP A 117 -18.99 10.78 5.43
N LEU A 118 -17.67 10.87 5.14
CA LEU A 118 -16.72 11.52 6.00
C LEU A 118 -16.96 13.03 6.04
N THR A 119 -17.15 13.58 7.23
CA THR A 119 -17.10 15.01 7.55
C THR A 119 -15.78 15.37 8.21
N GLU A 120 -15.11 14.39 8.81
CA GLU A 120 -13.82 14.50 9.49
C GLU A 120 -12.87 13.39 8.98
N PRO A 121 -11.55 13.60 9.06
CA PRO A 121 -10.58 12.61 8.69
C PRO A 121 -10.63 11.38 9.61
N LYS A 122 -10.89 10.19 9.04
CA LYS A 122 -10.86 8.90 9.73
C LYS A 122 -10.03 7.91 8.95
N TRP A 123 -9.39 6.99 9.63
CA TRP A 123 -8.53 5.97 9.04
C TRP A 123 -8.86 4.59 9.60
N ALA A 124 -8.57 3.56 8.80
CA ALA A 124 -8.42 2.20 9.28
C ALA A 124 -7.02 1.69 8.98
N SER A 125 -6.62 0.64 9.68
CA SER A 125 -5.28 0.09 9.57
C SER A 125 -5.29 -1.44 9.47
N PHE A 126 -4.22 -2.01 8.88
CA PHE A 126 -4.01 -3.46 8.79
C PHE A 126 -2.69 -3.84 9.44
N ALA A 127 -2.75 -4.70 10.46
CA ALA A 127 -1.61 -5.10 11.26
C ALA A 127 -1.21 -6.55 11.02
N LEU A 128 -0.21 -6.76 10.16
CA LEU A 128 0.35 -8.06 9.83
C LEU A 128 1.73 -8.26 10.46
N THR A 129 2.68 -7.39 10.14
CA THR A 129 4.11 -7.52 10.46
C THR A 129 4.39 -7.46 11.96
N GLU A 130 5.30 -8.31 12.41
CA GLU A 130 5.76 -8.38 13.80
C GLU A 130 7.26 -8.07 13.93
N PRO A 131 7.75 -7.69 15.12
CA PRO A 131 9.19 -7.47 15.35
C PRO A 131 10.07 -8.65 14.96
N GLY A 132 9.55 -9.88 15.05
CA GLY A 132 10.26 -11.11 14.70
C GLY A 132 10.28 -11.45 13.21
N GLY A 133 9.50 -10.77 12.37
CA GLY A 133 9.49 -11.05 10.93
C GLY A 133 8.26 -10.50 10.19
N GLY A 134 8.43 -10.31 8.88
CA GLY A 134 7.37 -9.86 7.97
C GLY A 134 7.13 -10.82 6.81
N SER A 135 8.19 -11.41 6.25
CA SER A 135 8.09 -12.31 5.09
C SER A 135 7.65 -13.72 5.47
N ASP A 136 8.02 -14.21 6.65
CA ASP A 136 7.54 -15.49 7.18
C ASP A 136 6.30 -15.29 8.05
N THR A 137 5.16 -15.19 7.38
CA THR A 137 3.86 -15.01 8.04
C THR A 137 3.39 -16.23 8.83
N ALA A 138 3.99 -17.41 8.61
CA ALA A 138 3.68 -18.63 9.38
C ALA A 138 4.23 -18.59 10.80
N ALA A 139 5.32 -17.85 11.00
CA ALA A 139 6.04 -17.75 12.29
C ALA A 139 5.54 -16.61 13.20
N PHE A 140 4.44 -15.95 12.86
CA PHE A 140 3.87 -14.87 13.68
C PHE A 140 3.45 -15.37 15.06
N LYS A 141 3.75 -14.57 16.09
CA LYS A 141 3.58 -14.92 17.51
C LYS A 141 2.35 -14.28 18.16
N THR A 142 1.77 -13.25 17.55
CA THR A 142 0.53 -12.65 18.06
C THR A 142 -0.56 -13.71 18.13
N ARG A 143 -1.14 -13.92 19.31
CA ARG A 143 -2.13 -14.95 19.60
C ARG A 143 -3.49 -14.34 19.88
N ALA A 144 -4.53 -15.08 19.54
CA ALA A 144 -5.89 -14.80 19.93
C ALA A 144 -6.48 -16.06 20.61
N VAL A 145 -6.89 -15.91 21.85
CA VAL A 145 -7.46 -17.00 22.66
C VAL A 145 -8.95 -16.74 22.86
N ARG A 146 -9.79 -17.74 22.57
CA ARG A 146 -11.24 -17.66 22.78
C ARG A 146 -11.57 -17.73 24.25
N THR A 147 -12.42 -16.84 24.74
CA THR A 147 -13.00 -16.81 26.09
C THR A 147 -14.52 -16.80 26.03
N ASP A 148 -15.20 -16.93 27.17
CA ASP A 148 -16.65 -16.85 27.22
C ASP A 148 -17.21 -15.49 26.79
N LYS A 149 -16.41 -14.43 26.94
CA LYS A 149 -16.78 -13.04 26.60
C LYS A 149 -16.37 -12.60 25.19
N GLY A 150 -15.49 -13.33 24.53
CA GLY A 150 -14.96 -12.93 23.23
C GLY A 150 -13.57 -13.49 22.96
N TRP A 151 -12.65 -12.65 22.57
CA TRP A 151 -11.26 -13.02 22.27
C TRP A 151 -10.30 -12.17 23.09
N VAL A 152 -9.19 -12.75 23.51
CA VAL A 152 -8.06 -12.05 24.13
C VAL A 152 -6.87 -12.12 23.20
N LEU A 153 -6.36 -10.96 22.80
CA LEU A 153 -5.20 -10.84 21.91
C LEU A 153 -3.96 -10.45 22.70
N ASN A 154 -2.85 -11.17 22.43
CA ASN A 154 -1.53 -10.90 23.01
C ASN A 154 -0.46 -10.94 21.92
N GLY A 155 0.43 -9.93 21.88
CA GLY A 155 1.52 -9.85 20.93
C GLY A 155 1.97 -8.44 20.62
N ALA A 156 2.77 -8.28 19.57
CA ALA A 156 3.26 -6.98 19.12
C ALA A 156 3.25 -6.88 17.59
N LYS A 157 2.98 -5.69 17.09
CA LYS A 157 2.98 -5.36 15.67
C LYS A 157 3.89 -4.18 15.39
N CYS A 158 4.51 -4.14 14.21
CA CYS A 158 5.37 -3.04 13.80
C CYS A 158 5.20 -2.69 12.32
N PHE A 159 5.59 -1.46 11.99
CA PHE A 159 5.47 -0.89 10.64
C PHE A 159 4.03 -0.83 10.12
N ILE A 160 3.09 -0.57 10.99
CA ILE A 160 1.66 -0.57 10.67
C ILE A 160 1.22 0.84 10.25
N GLY A 161 0.79 0.98 8.99
CA GLY A 161 0.41 2.28 8.42
C GLY A 161 -0.81 2.90 9.11
N ASN A 162 -0.70 4.15 9.56
CA ASN A 162 -1.78 4.95 10.15
C ASN A 162 -2.42 4.38 11.44
N ALA A 163 -1.78 3.42 12.13
CA ALA A 163 -2.41 2.75 13.28
C ALA A 163 -2.62 3.68 14.48
N ALA A 164 -1.82 4.74 14.67
CA ALA A 164 -2.00 5.65 15.81
C ALA A 164 -3.24 6.55 15.66
N ARG A 165 -3.72 6.76 14.43
CA ARG A 165 -4.89 7.57 14.12
C ARG A 165 -6.12 6.76 13.67
N ALA A 166 -5.99 5.42 13.56
CA ALA A 166 -7.03 4.56 13.05
C ALA A 166 -8.23 4.44 14.01
N GLU A 167 -9.44 4.44 13.48
CA GLU A 167 -10.65 4.15 14.27
C GLU A 167 -10.72 2.66 14.61
N TRP A 168 -10.16 1.81 13.75
CA TRP A 168 -9.98 0.39 14.01
C TRP A 168 -8.76 -0.16 13.26
N ILE A 169 -8.21 -1.24 13.78
CA ILE A 169 -7.08 -1.98 13.22
C ILE A 169 -7.51 -3.41 12.95
N LEU A 170 -7.35 -3.90 11.71
CA LEU A 170 -7.53 -5.32 11.40
C LEU A 170 -6.22 -6.04 11.73
N VAL A 171 -6.19 -6.73 12.86
CA VAL A 171 -5.02 -7.43 13.40
C VAL A 171 -5.00 -8.87 12.96
N GLN A 172 -3.88 -9.32 12.39
CA GLN A 172 -3.62 -10.73 12.10
C GLN A 172 -3.04 -11.41 13.33
N ALA A 173 -3.70 -12.47 13.82
CA ALA A 173 -3.26 -13.26 14.97
C ALA A 173 -3.51 -14.76 14.74
N THR A 174 -2.74 -15.62 15.42
CA THR A 174 -2.96 -17.05 15.36
C THR A 174 -3.87 -17.54 16.50
N THR A 175 -4.85 -18.36 16.17
CA THR A 175 -5.69 -19.08 17.13
C THR A 175 -5.13 -20.48 17.44
N ASP A 176 -4.21 -20.98 16.60
CA ASP A 176 -3.56 -22.26 16.77
C ASP A 176 -2.17 -22.22 16.08
N PRO A 177 -1.09 -22.01 16.83
CA PRO A 177 0.26 -21.91 16.25
C PRO A 177 0.74 -23.23 15.62
N THR A 178 0.18 -24.38 16.01
CA THR A 178 0.58 -25.67 15.44
C THR A 178 0.14 -25.83 13.98
N LYS A 179 -0.87 -25.07 13.56
CA LYS A 179 -1.40 -25.06 12.20
C LYS A 179 -0.69 -24.04 11.28
N GLY A 180 0.33 -23.34 11.75
CA GLY A 180 1.02 -22.31 10.97
C GLY A 180 0.04 -21.30 10.33
N ARG A 181 0.09 -21.12 9.01
CA ARG A 181 -0.79 -20.18 8.29
C ARG A 181 -2.28 -20.53 8.39
N ALA A 182 -2.62 -21.81 8.51
CA ALA A 182 -4.01 -22.24 8.62
C ALA A 182 -4.66 -21.87 9.98
N GLY A 183 -3.82 -21.65 11.01
CA GLY A 183 -4.27 -21.18 12.32
C GLY A 183 -4.51 -19.67 12.40
N GLN A 184 -4.13 -18.90 11.38
CA GLN A 184 -4.24 -17.44 11.42
C GLN A 184 -5.63 -16.94 11.09
N ARG A 185 -6.03 -15.85 11.78
CA ARG A 185 -7.32 -15.15 11.62
C ARG A 185 -7.09 -13.65 11.75
N SER A 186 -8.04 -12.88 11.23
CA SER A 186 -8.03 -11.42 11.33
C SER A 186 -9.08 -10.95 12.32
N PHE A 187 -8.71 -10.00 13.17
CA PHE A 187 -9.55 -9.50 14.26
C PHE A 187 -9.64 -7.98 14.20
N PHE A 188 -10.84 -7.43 14.39
CA PHE A 188 -11.02 -5.99 14.51
C PHE A 188 -10.70 -5.55 15.94
N VAL A 189 -9.77 -4.63 16.08
CA VAL A 189 -9.46 -3.95 17.34
C VAL A 189 -9.79 -2.48 17.14
N GLU A 190 -10.81 -2.01 17.87
CA GLU A 190 -11.26 -0.62 17.78
C GLU A 190 -10.36 0.32 18.59
N LYS A 191 -10.36 1.59 18.23
CA LYS A 191 -9.68 2.65 18.94
C LYS A 191 -10.11 2.69 20.40
N GLY A 192 -9.14 2.78 21.30
CA GLY A 192 -9.42 2.83 22.74
C GLY A 192 -9.70 1.48 23.38
N THR A 193 -9.64 0.35 22.65
CA THR A 193 -9.75 -0.99 23.25
C THR A 193 -8.68 -1.16 24.34
N PRO A 194 -9.05 -1.51 25.60
CA PRO A 194 -8.09 -1.82 26.65
C PRO A 194 -7.10 -2.89 26.21
N GLY A 195 -5.81 -2.73 26.57
CA GLY A 195 -4.77 -3.64 26.15
C GLY A 195 -4.14 -3.33 24.78
N LEU A 196 -4.67 -2.39 24.00
CA LEU A 196 -3.95 -1.80 22.85
C LEU A 196 -3.02 -0.69 23.39
N THR A 197 -1.73 -0.97 23.49
CA THR A 197 -0.75 -0.15 24.20
C THR A 197 0.48 0.17 23.37
N GLY A 198 1.30 1.12 23.82
CA GLY A 198 2.63 1.38 23.27
C GLY A 198 2.65 1.87 21.82
N LEU A 199 1.59 2.54 21.35
CA LEU A 199 1.54 3.11 20.00
C LEU A 199 2.69 4.11 19.80
N ARG A 200 3.64 3.78 18.95
CA ARG A 200 4.82 4.59 18.66
C ARG A 200 4.99 4.76 17.15
N ILE A 201 5.03 6.01 16.72
CA ILE A 201 5.31 6.36 15.32
C ILE A 201 6.81 6.20 15.06
N GLU A 202 7.17 5.43 14.03
CA GLU A 202 8.55 5.17 13.65
C GLU A 202 9.12 6.33 12.84
N LYS A 203 10.38 6.68 13.09
CA LYS A 203 11.14 7.62 12.25
C LYS A 203 11.54 6.91 10.96
N LYS A 204 11.15 7.47 9.82
CA LYS A 204 11.40 6.84 8.50
C LYS A 204 12.39 7.64 7.67
N MET A 205 13.13 6.92 6.83
CA MET A 205 14.02 7.51 5.83
C MET A 205 13.21 8.26 4.76
N GLY A 206 12.17 7.64 4.20
CA GLY A 206 11.29 8.18 3.17
C GLY A 206 9.82 7.90 3.46
N LEU A 207 8.94 8.31 2.56
CA LEU A 207 7.47 8.22 2.71
C LEU A 207 6.99 8.81 4.04
N ARG A 208 7.56 9.95 4.44
CA ARG A 208 7.37 10.54 5.77
C ARG A 208 5.97 11.07 6.01
N ALA A 209 5.19 11.30 4.96
CA ALA A 209 3.85 11.87 5.04
C ALA A 209 2.80 11.00 5.74
N TYR A 210 3.00 9.66 5.83
CA TYR A 210 2.11 8.78 6.59
C TYR A 210 2.79 8.19 7.82
N GLU A 211 1.99 7.79 8.79
CA GLU A 211 2.48 7.10 9.97
C GLU A 211 2.87 5.66 9.68
N SER A 212 3.94 5.20 10.28
CA SER A 212 4.29 3.79 10.40
C SER A 212 4.45 3.51 11.89
N VAL A 213 3.63 2.64 12.45
CA VAL A 213 3.41 2.53 13.90
C VAL A 213 3.78 1.15 14.39
N SER A 214 4.43 1.09 15.54
CA SER A 214 4.58 -0.11 16.37
C SER A 214 3.66 -0.03 17.57
N PHE A 215 3.13 -1.17 18.02
CA PHE A 215 2.27 -1.27 19.20
C PHE A 215 2.27 -2.68 19.78
N SER A 216 1.80 -2.81 21.03
CA SER A 216 1.57 -4.06 21.74
C SER A 216 0.09 -4.33 21.97
N LEU A 217 -0.25 -5.60 22.10
CA LEU A 217 -1.53 -6.11 22.55
C LEU A 217 -1.25 -6.90 23.84
N GLU A 218 -1.80 -6.44 24.95
CA GLU A 218 -1.55 -6.97 26.29
C GLU A 218 -2.92 -7.24 26.94
N ASP A 219 -3.29 -8.52 26.96
CA ASP A 219 -4.62 -8.97 27.35
C ASP A 219 -5.74 -8.14 26.72
N CYS A 220 -5.58 -7.85 25.42
CA CYS A 220 -6.49 -7.00 24.67
C CYS A 220 -7.79 -7.76 24.39
N GLU A 221 -8.82 -7.48 25.18
CA GLU A 221 -10.13 -8.09 25.08
C GLU A 221 -10.99 -7.46 23.97
N ILE A 222 -11.53 -8.28 23.08
CA ILE A 222 -12.43 -7.86 22.01
C ILE A 222 -13.68 -8.76 21.95
N PRO A 223 -14.83 -8.24 21.46
CA PRO A 223 -16.06 -9.00 21.30
C PRO A 223 -15.91 -10.23 20.40
N ALA A 224 -16.77 -11.22 20.60
CA ALA A 224 -16.74 -12.48 19.83
C ALA A 224 -16.94 -12.27 18.33
N GLU A 225 -17.81 -11.33 17.96
CA GLU A 225 -18.14 -10.92 16.60
C GLU A 225 -17.02 -10.16 15.89
N HIS A 226 -15.95 -9.74 16.59
CA HIS A 226 -14.83 -9.01 16.01
C HIS A 226 -13.82 -9.92 15.25
N ILE A 227 -14.06 -11.22 15.15
CA ILE A 227 -13.35 -12.07 14.19
C ILE A 227 -13.89 -11.84 12.78
N LEU A 228 -13.03 -11.56 11.81
CA LEU A 228 -13.43 -11.30 10.43
C LEU A 228 -14.22 -12.49 9.84
N GLY A 229 -15.44 -12.23 9.40
CA GLY A 229 -16.35 -13.21 8.84
C GLY A 229 -17.18 -13.96 9.87
N GLY A 230 -17.06 -13.64 11.16
CA GLY A 230 -17.79 -14.25 12.24
C GLY A 230 -17.38 -15.71 12.55
N GLU A 231 -17.84 -16.24 13.66
CA GLU A 231 -17.49 -17.61 14.10
C GLU A 231 -18.05 -18.71 13.17
N ARG A 232 -19.22 -18.50 12.55
CA ARG A 232 -19.88 -19.50 11.67
C ARG A 232 -19.13 -19.83 10.39
N LYS A 233 -18.22 -18.96 9.90
CA LYS A 233 -17.35 -19.29 8.76
C LYS A 233 -16.24 -20.28 9.11
N LYS A 234 -16.00 -20.54 10.39
CA LYS A 234 -15.04 -21.54 10.85
C LYS A 234 -15.43 -22.96 10.37
N GLU A 235 -16.71 -23.31 10.43
CA GLU A 235 -17.23 -24.63 10.00
C GLU A 235 -17.25 -24.82 8.47
N ARG A 236 -17.50 -23.74 7.70
CA ARG A 236 -17.45 -23.79 6.23
C ARG A 236 -16.05 -23.80 5.63
N ALA A 237 -15.07 -23.22 6.31
CA ALA A 237 -13.68 -23.14 5.83
C ALA A 237 -12.94 -24.49 5.93
N GLU A 238 -13.35 -25.38 6.81
CA GLU A 238 -12.76 -26.72 6.92
C GLU A 238 -13.10 -27.63 5.74
N GLY A 239 -14.20 -27.33 4.99
CA GLY A 239 -14.66 -28.12 3.84
C GLY A 239 -14.33 -27.59 2.44
N THR A 240 -13.92 -26.32 2.27
CA THR A 240 -13.83 -25.67 0.95
C THR A 240 -12.48 -25.09 0.55
N GLY A 241 -11.41 -25.30 1.32
CA GLY A 241 -10.05 -24.82 0.97
C GLY A 241 -9.85 -23.29 0.94
N ALA A 242 -10.91 -22.51 1.10
CA ALA A 242 -10.85 -21.05 1.16
C ALA A 242 -10.81 -20.58 2.62
N SER A 243 -9.64 -20.65 3.25
CA SER A 243 -9.45 -20.11 4.61
C SER A 243 -9.59 -18.59 4.60
N ALA A 244 -9.99 -17.98 5.75
CA ALA A 244 -9.98 -16.52 5.94
C ALA A 244 -8.58 -15.92 5.65
N TYR A 245 -7.53 -16.67 5.93
CA TYR A 245 -6.14 -16.35 5.53
C TYR A 245 -5.99 -16.33 3.98
N GLY A 246 -6.60 -17.27 3.26
CA GLY A 246 -6.59 -17.32 1.80
C GLY A 246 -7.22 -16.09 1.16
N ALA A 247 -8.34 -15.60 1.71
CA ALA A 247 -8.97 -14.35 1.25
C ALA A 247 -8.08 -13.12 1.50
N THR A 248 -7.43 -13.04 2.66
CA THR A 248 -6.46 -11.99 2.97
C THR A 248 -5.24 -12.06 2.03
N MET A 249 -4.73 -13.24 1.72
CA MET A 249 -3.61 -13.42 0.79
C MET A 249 -3.99 -13.12 -0.66
N ALA A 250 -5.22 -13.38 -1.08
CA ALA A 250 -5.73 -13.00 -2.39
C ALA A 250 -5.79 -11.47 -2.54
N SER A 251 -6.21 -10.75 -1.49
CA SER A 251 -6.18 -9.28 -1.50
C SER A 251 -4.76 -8.72 -1.57
N LEU A 252 -3.76 -9.39 -0.96
CA LEU A 252 -2.35 -9.02 -1.09
C LEU A 252 -1.82 -9.16 -2.52
N ASN A 253 -2.26 -10.16 -3.31
CA ASN A 253 -1.84 -10.28 -4.70
C ASN A 253 -2.32 -9.08 -5.55
N THR A 254 -3.55 -8.62 -5.31
CA THR A 254 -4.09 -7.42 -5.93
C THR A 254 -3.36 -6.15 -5.45
N ALA A 255 -3.06 -6.05 -4.15
CA ALA A 255 -2.32 -4.93 -3.57
C ALA A 255 -0.91 -4.77 -4.15
N ARG A 256 -0.22 -5.87 -4.47
CA ARG A 256 1.10 -5.83 -5.13
C ARG A 256 1.08 -5.08 -6.46
N VAL A 257 0.01 -5.24 -7.23
CA VAL A 257 -0.18 -4.49 -8.49
C VAL A 257 -0.31 -2.99 -8.22
N GLY A 258 -1.01 -2.60 -7.15
CA GLY A 258 -1.10 -1.20 -6.69
C GLY A 258 0.24 -0.63 -6.23
N VAL A 259 1.07 -1.44 -5.53
CA VAL A 259 2.44 -1.02 -5.17
C VAL A 259 3.32 -0.86 -6.41
N ALA A 260 3.21 -1.77 -7.39
CA ALA A 260 3.92 -1.64 -8.65
C ALA A 260 3.54 -0.35 -9.39
N ALA A 261 2.25 -0.02 -9.47
CA ALA A 261 1.78 1.25 -10.03
C ALA A 261 2.37 2.47 -9.29
N SER A 262 2.39 2.41 -7.96
CA SER A 262 2.98 3.49 -7.14
C SER A 262 4.49 3.64 -7.39
N ALA A 263 5.21 2.53 -7.54
CA ALA A 263 6.63 2.54 -7.84
C ALA A 263 6.92 3.14 -9.22
N LEU A 264 6.08 2.86 -10.22
CA LEU A 264 6.16 3.51 -11.54
C LEU A 264 5.96 5.01 -11.45
N GLY A 265 5.01 5.49 -10.63
CA GLY A 265 4.78 6.91 -10.40
C GLY A 265 6.01 7.61 -9.82
N VAL A 266 6.62 7.03 -8.77
CA VAL A 266 7.85 7.56 -8.15
C VAL A 266 9.02 7.52 -9.14
N ALA A 267 9.18 6.40 -9.89
CA ALA A 267 10.21 6.28 -10.92
C ALA A 267 10.08 7.35 -12.01
N ARG A 268 8.85 7.59 -12.48
CA ARG A 268 8.54 8.60 -13.48
C ARG A 268 8.85 10.01 -12.96
N ALA A 269 8.46 10.32 -11.72
CA ALA A 269 8.77 11.60 -11.11
C ALA A 269 10.29 11.84 -11.00
N ALA A 270 11.05 10.85 -10.52
CA ALA A 270 12.51 10.96 -10.41
C ALA A 270 13.18 11.11 -11.78
N LEU A 271 12.71 10.36 -12.78
CA LEU A 271 13.26 10.45 -14.14
C LEU A 271 12.95 11.80 -14.82
N ASP A 272 11.73 12.32 -14.64
CA ASP A 272 11.33 13.61 -15.21
C ASP A 272 12.12 14.76 -14.56
N GLU A 273 12.36 14.69 -13.25
CA GLU A 273 13.18 15.66 -12.52
C GLU A 273 14.64 15.61 -12.98
N ALA A 274 15.23 14.41 -13.07
CA ALA A 274 16.56 14.21 -13.61
C ALA A 274 16.70 14.76 -15.04
N ARG A 275 15.69 14.55 -15.89
CA ARG A 275 15.68 15.07 -17.27
C ARG A 275 15.53 16.58 -17.32
N ARG A 276 14.71 17.16 -16.45
CA ARG A 276 14.59 18.61 -16.32
C ARG A 276 15.93 19.23 -16.01
N PHE A 277 16.57 18.77 -14.94
CA PHE A 277 17.87 19.27 -14.51
C PHE A 277 18.97 19.06 -15.58
N ALA A 278 19.02 17.88 -16.22
CA ALA A 278 19.98 17.60 -17.28
C ALA A 278 19.84 18.54 -18.49
N ARG A 279 18.61 19.00 -18.80
CA ARG A 279 18.38 20.00 -19.87
C ARG A 279 18.82 21.39 -19.44
N GLU A 280 18.42 21.82 -18.25
CA GLU A 280 18.71 23.15 -17.71
C GLU A 280 20.23 23.38 -17.50
N SER A 281 20.91 22.38 -16.95
CA SER A 281 22.36 22.41 -16.75
C SER A 281 23.19 22.17 -18.04
N GLY A 282 22.53 21.69 -19.11
CA GLY A 282 23.22 21.28 -20.33
C GLY A 282 23.88 19.89 -20.27
N ALA A 283 23.77 19.16 -19.14
CA ALA A 283 24.35 17.82 -18.96
C ALA A 283 23.78 16.78 -19.97
N VAL A 284 22.59 17.02 -20.51
CA VAL A 284 22.00 16.20 -21.56
C VAL A 284 22.85 16.13 -22.84
N ARG A 285 23.76 17.08 -23.05
CA ARG A 285 24.71 17.07 -24.20
C ARG A 285 25.74 15.94 -24.05
N HIS A 286 26.02 15.50 -22.82
CA HIS A 286 26.97 14.43 -22.60
C HIS A 286 26.34 13.07 -22.98
N PRO A 287 26.97 12.27 -23.88
CA PRO A 287 26.40 11.00 -24.37
C PRO A 287 26.04 10.05 -23.23
N ARG A 288 26.92 9.89 -22.24
CA ARG A 288 26.69 9.01 -21.08
C ARG A 288 25.40 9.35 -20.33
N VAL A 289 25.10 10.63 -20.11
CA VAL A 289 23.88 11.07 -19.41
C VAL A 289 22.63 10.71 -20.23
N ARG A 290 22.68 10.95 -21.55
CA ARG A 290 21.58 10.55 -22.44
C ARG A 290 21.35 9.05 -22.41
N ASP A 291 22.40 8.26 -22.52
CA ASP A 291 22.31 6.79 -22.56
C ASP A 291 21.75 6.24 -21.24
N GLN A 292 22.14 6.80 -20.10
CA GLN A 292 21.59 6.42 -18.79
C GLN A 292 20.11 6.76 -18.69
N ILE A 293 19.69 7.96 -19.07
CA ILE A 293 18.29 8.39 -19.09
C ILE A 293 17.47 7.46 -20.00
N GLU A 294 17.93 7.18 -21.22
CA GLU A 294 17.23 6.32 -22.16
C GLU A 294 17.15 4.87 -21.67
N ARG A 295 18.18 4.36 -21.02
CA ARG A 295 18.17 3.03 -20.40
C ARG A 295 17.10 2.92 -19.33
N VAL A 296 17.03 3.89 -18.40
CA VAL A 296 16.03 3.92 -17.33
C VAL A 296 14.63 4.07 -17.91
N LEU A 297 14.45 4.92 -18.93
CA LEU A 297 13.15 5.10 -19.61
C LEU A 297 12.66 3.80 -20.26
N ARG A 298 13.53 3.05 -20.95
CA ARG A 298 13.15 1.75 -21.54
C ARG A 298 12.71 0.73 -20.47
N LYS A 299 13.45 0.63 -19.38
CA LYS A 299 13.10 -0.25 -18.25
C LYS A 299 11.78 0.17 -17.60
N LEU A 300 11.55 1.47 -17.41
CA LEU A 300 10.31 2.01 -16.88
C LEU A 300 9.11 1.64 -17.74
N ARG A 301 9.23 1.76 -19.06
CA ARG A 301 8.18 1.35 -20.01
C ARG A 301 7.90 -0.15 -19.94
N ALA A 302 8.95 -0.98 -19.86
CA ALA A 302 8.79 -2.43 -19.72
C ALA A 302 8.12 -2.82 -18.41
N ALA A 303 8.52 -2.22 -17.29
CA ALA A 303 7.89 -2.44 -15.97
C ALA A 303 6.41 -2.00 -15.98
N ARG A 304 6.08 -0.88 -16.65
CA ARG A 304 4.70 -0.41 -16.82
C ARG A 304 3.84 -1.40 -17.59
N LEU A 305 4.33 -1.95 -18.70
CA LEU A 305 3.62 -2.98 -19.47
C LEU A 305 3.40 -4.25 -18.65
N ALA A 306 4.38 -4.69 -17.87
CA ALA A 306 4.24 -5.83 -16.97
C ALA A 306 3.18 -5.57 -15.89
N THR A 307 3.13 -4.35 -15.34
CA THR A 307 2.14 -3.95 -14.34
C THR A 307 0.73 -3.90 -14.92
N LEU A 308 0.57 -3.35 -16.12
CA LEU A 308 -0.72 -3.33 -16.83
C LEU A 308 -1.20 -4.74 -17.18
N LYS A 309 -0.29 -5.65 -17.59
CA LYS A 309 -0.62 -7.07 -17.81
C LYS A 309 -1.11 -7.72 -16.52
N ALA A 310 -0.41 -7.51 -15.40
CA ALA A 310 -0.83 -8.06 -14.10
C ALA A 310 -2.20 -7.53 -13.66
N ALA A 311 -2.50 -6.25 -13.92
CA ALA A 311 -3.79 -5.63 -13.65
C ALA A 311 -4.91 -6.21 -14.53
N TRP A 312 -4.65 -6.33 -15.82
CA TRP A 312 -5.61 -6.91 -16.77
C TRP A 312 -5.98 -8.35 -16.40
N LEU A 313 -5.02 -9.17 -15.95
CA LEU A 313 -5.33 -10.53 -15.48
C LEU A 313 -6.27 -10.54 -14.27
N VAL A 314 -6.19 -9.54 -13.37
CA VAL A 314 -7.16 -9.38 -12.27
C VAL A 314 -8.56 -9.09 -12.82
N ASP A 315 -8.66 -8.14 -13.77
CA ASP A 315 -9.94 -7.76 -14.38
C ASP A 315 -10.59 -8.94 -15.12
N GLU A 316 -9.77 -9.79 -15.78
CA GLU A 316 -10.20 -11.04 -16.40
C GLU A 316 -10.45 -12.20 -15.42
N ARG A 317 -10.37 -11.95 -14.11
CA ARG A 317 -10.49 -12.97 -13.04
C ARG A 317 -9.53 -14.17 -13.23
N ARG A 318 -8.38 -13.94 -13.79
CA ARG A 318 -7.31 -14.93 -14.02
C ARG A 318 -6.26 -14.86 -12.94
N GLY A 319 -5.62 -16.00 -12.64
CA GLY A 319 -4.48 -16.03 -11.70
C GLY A 319 -3.32 -15.17 -12.20
N ASN A 320 -2.76 -14.34 -11.31
CA ASN A 320 -1.70 -13.37 -11.65
C ASN A 320 -0.52 -13.39 -10.66
N ILE A 321 -0.34 -14.46 -9.91
CA ILE A 321 0.69 -14.52 -8.83
C ILE A 321 2.09 -14.24 -9.37
N ILE A 322 2.44 -14.81 -10.52
CA ILE A 322 3.75 -14.60 -11.16
C ILE A 322 3.84 -13.17 -11.68
N GLU A 323 2.87 -12.74 -12.46
CA GLU A 323 2.87 -11.42 -13.09
C GLU A 323 2.85 -10.28 -12.07
N SER A 324 2.05 -10.39 -11.00
CA SER A 324 2.02 -9.38 -9.93
C SER A 324 3.35 -9.31 -9.16
N SER A 325 3.99 -10.47 -8.94
CA SER A 325 5.30 -10.53 -8.30
C SER A 325 6.40 -9.95 -9.19
N MET A 326 6.41 -10.28 -10.49
CA MET A 326 7.34 -9.72 -11.48
C MET A 326 7.17 -8.21 -11.63
N ALA A 327 5.93 -7.74 -11.78
CA ALA A 327 5.61 -6.32 -11.89
C ALA A 327 6.09 -5.54 -10.66
N LYS A 328 5.84 -6.07 -9.45
CA LYS A 328 6.25 -5.45 -8.19
C LYS A 328 7.78 -5.34 -8.08
N ILE A 329 8.53 -6.37 -8.43
CA ILE A 329 10.00 -6.34 -8.42
C ILE A 329 10.51 -5.31 -9.43
N ALA A 330 10.11 -5.44 -10.69
CA ALA A 330 10.59 -4.59 -11.78
C ALA A 330 10.31 -3.11 -11.53
N SER A 331 9.09 -2.78 -11.06
CA SER A 331 8.70 -1.40 -10.78
C SER A 331 9.44 -0.82 -9.58
N ALA A 332 9.68 -1.60 -8.52
CA ALA A 332 10.41 -1.14 -7.35
C ALA A 332 11.91 -0.94 -7.64
N GLU A 333 12.52 -1.82 -8.43
CA GLU A 333 13.92 -1.68 -8.83
C GLU A 333 14.13 -0.47 -9.73
N ILE A 334 13.22 -0.24 -10.69
CA ILE A 334 13.35 0.92 -11.56
C ILE A 334 13.10 2.23 -10.82
N ALA A 335 12.26 2.25 -9.77
CA ALA A 335 12.09 3.43 -8.92
C ALA A 335 13.39 3.77 -8.19
N GLN A 336 14.10 2.78 -7.67
CA GLN A 336 15.41 2.98 -7.03
C GLN A 336 16.47 3.43 -8.06
N GLU A 337 16.52 2.78 -9.23
CA GLU A 337 17.48 3.14 -10.30
C GLU A 337 17.23 4.57 -10.81
N ALA A 338 15.97 4.99 -10.97
CA ALA A 338 15.62 6.35 -11.37
C ALA A 338 15.99 7.39 -10.31
N GLY A 339 15.74 7.09 -9.02
CA GLY A 339 16.16 7.96 -7.92
C GLY A 339 17.68 8.10 -7.82
N MET A 340 18.42 7.00 -7.96
CA MET A 340 19.89 7.02 -7.99
C MET A 340 20.43 7.84 -9.18
N LEU A 341 19.88 7.62 -10.38
CA LEU A 341 20.26 8.38 -11.56
C LEU A 341 19.98 9.88 -11.37
N GLY A 342 18.86 10.23 -10.75
CA GLY A 342 18.55 11.61 -10.41
C GLY A 342 19.61 12.23 -9.50
N MET A 343 20.00 11.53 -8.43
CA MET A 343 21.06 11.97 -7.52
C MET A 343 22.42 12.11 -8.23
N GLU A 344 22.76 11.19 -9.14
CA GLU A 344 24.00 11.26 -9.93
C GLU A 344 24.01 12.48 -10.88
N ILE A 345 22.90 12.80 -11.54
CA ILE A 345 22.79 13.91 -12.51
C ILE A 345 22.79 15.26 -11.79
N VAL A 346 22.05 15.38 -10.71
CA VAL A 346 21.96 16.63 -9.92
C VAL A 346 23.24 16.84 -9.09
N GLY A 347 23.91 15.76 -8.69
CA GLY A 347 25.19 15.82 -7.97
C GLY A 347 25.05 16.47 -6.60
N LEU A 348 25.98 17.36 -6.25
CA LEU A 348 26.02 18.02 -4.94
C LEU A 348 24.81 18.93 -4.68
N GLU A 349 24.13 19.39 -5.73
CA GLU A 349 22.93 20.23 -5.60
C GLU A 349 21.71 19.44 -5.14
N ALA A 350 21.72 18.11 -5.26
CA ALA A 350 20.58 17.24 -4.92
C ALA A 350 20.13 17.37 -3.47
N GLY A 351 21.05 17.62 -2.54
CA GLY A 351 20.71 17.79 -1.12
C GLY A 351 20.56 19.25 -0.68
N ALA A 352 21.01 20.21 -1.50
CA ALA A 352 21.04 21.62 -1.13
C ALA A 352 20.00 22.46 -1.89
N ALA A 353 19.71 22.13 -3.15
CA ALA A 353 18.87 22.93 -4.03
C ALA A 353 17.66 22.16 -4.58
N ASP A 354 17.71 20.83 -4.62
CA ASP A 354 16.61 19.98 -5.13
C ASP A 354 16.11 19.02 -4.08
N GLU A 355 15.23 19.49 -3.21
CA GLU A 355 14.55 18.68 -2.19
C GLU A 355 13.75 17.52 -2.80
N LEU A 356 13.23 17.67 -4.01
CA LEU A 356 12.36 16.68 -4.61
C LEU A 356 13.12 15.43 -5.04
N ILE A 357 14.27 15.57 -5.70
CA ILE A 357 15.02 14.40 -6.19
C ILE A 357 15.57 13.58 -5.01
N GLU A 358 16.05 14.24 -3.98
CA GLU A 358 16.56 13.61 -2.76
C GLU A 358 15.44 12.87 -2.02
N LYS A 359 14.26 13.50 -1.89
CA LYS A 359 13.07 12.86 -1.33
C LYS A 359 12.66 11.63 -2.13
N LEU A 360 12.58 11.72 -3.47
CA LEU A 360 12.18 10.60 -4.33
C LEU A 360 13.16 9.42 -4.25
N PHE A 361 14.45 9.70 -4.12
CA PHE A 361 15.47 8.68 -3.86
C PHE A 361 15.20 7.91 -2.55
N ARG A 362 14.89 8.62 -1.46
CA ARG A 362 14.56 8.01 -0.15
C ARG A 362 13.22 7.25 -0.20
N ASP A 363 12.21 7.83 -0.83
CA ASP A 363 10.87 7.24 -0.95
C ASP A 363 10.89 5.94 -1.74
N ALA A 364 11.70 5.87 -2.80
CA ALA A 364 11.80 4.69 -3.66
C ALA A 364 12.23 3.42 -2.90
N LYS A 365 13.03 3.58 -1.83
CA LYS A 365 13.55 2.43 -1.06
C LYS A 365 12.44 1.59 -0.42
N ALA A 366 11.42 2.24 0.12
CA ALA A 366 10.31 1.56 0.78
C ALA A 366 9.49 0.66 -0.19
N LEU A 367 9.43 1.00 -1.48
CA LEU A 367 8.63 0.29 -2.48
C LEU A 367 9.12 -1.13 -2.77
N ASN A 368 10.39 -1.43 -2.49
CA ASN A 368 10.91 -2.79 -2.55
C ASN A 368 10.67 -3.60 -1.27
N ILE A 369 10.20 -2.95 -0.20
CA ILE A 369 10.01 -3.57 1.12
C ILE A 369 8.54 -3.90 1.36
N VAL A 370 7.64 -2.93 1.18
CA VAL A 370 6.22 -3.03 1.49
C VAL A 370 5.50 -4.10 0.65
N GLU A 371 4.41 -4.67 1.17
CA GLU A 371 3.55 -5.69 0.53
C GLU A 371 4.32 -6.95 0.08
N GLY A 372 5.33 -7.31 0.87
CA GLY A 372 6.26 -8.41 0.58
C GLY A 372 7.49 -7.93 -0.18
N THR A 373 8.65 -8.17 0.42
CA THR A 373 9.94 -7.72 -0.11
C THR A 373 10.24 -8.29 -1.50
N GLY A 374 11.13 -7.63 -2.26
CA GLY A 374 11.60 -8.14 -3.55
C GLY A 374 12.18 -9.56 -3.46
N GLN A 375 12.76 -9.92 -2.30
CA GLN A 375 13.28 -11.27 -2.03
C GLN A 375 12.16 -12.30 -1.96
N ILE A 376 11.09 -12.05 -1.17
CA ILE A 376 9.98 -13.00 -1.08
C ILE A 376 9.20 -13.09 -2.41
N GLN A 377 9.13 -12.02 -3.20
CA GLN A 377 8.54 -12.09 -4.53
C GLN A 377 9.32 -13.03 -5.44
N ARG A 378 10.66 -13.00 -5.41
CA ARG A 378 11.52 -13.94 -6.16
C ARG A 378 11.31 -15.38 -5.73
N VAL A 379 11.18 -15.63 -4.41
CA VAL A 379 10.86 -16.96 -3.87
C VAL A 379 9.50 -17.44 -4.37
N ILE A 380 8.48 -16.56 -4.43
CA ILE A 380 7.15 -16.88 -4.95
C ILE A 380 7.23 -17.28 -6.43
N ILE A 381 7.92 -16.48 -7.24
CA ILE A 381 8.11 -16.77 -8.68
C ILE A 381 8.83 -18.13 -8.86
N ALA A 382 9.94 -18.34 -8.16
CA ALA A 382 10.71 -19.57 -8.26
C ALA A 382 9.86 -20.80 -7.88
N ARG A 383 9.11 -20.75 -6.79
CA ARG A 383 8.20 -21.83 -6.38
C ARG A 383 7.16 -22.16 -7.45
N GLN A 384 6.58 -21.14 -8.10
CA GLN A 384 5.59 -21.35 -9.15
C GLN A 384 6.23 -21.98 -10.42
N LEU A 385 7.45 -21.56 -10.79
CA LEU A 385 8.11 -22.02 -12.01
C LEU A 385 8.64 -23.46 -11.89
N VAL A 386 9.13 -23.85 -10.70
CA VAL A 386 9.71 -25.19 -10.49
C VAL A 386 8.78 -26.15 -9.73
N GLY A 387 7.55 -25.75 -9.43
CA GLY A 387 6.55 -26.60 -8.79
C GLY A 387 6.88 -26.99 -7.34
N LEU A 388 7.63 -26.15 -6.60
CA LEU A 388 7.94 -26.42 -5.20
C LEU A 388 6.69 -26.34 -4.31
N PRO A 389 6.62 -27.16 -3.22
CA PRO A 389 5.53 -27.11 -2.26
C PRO A 389 5.34 -25.70 -1.68
N ARG A 390 4.08 -25.35 -1.37
CA ARG A 390 3.71 -24.05 -0.78
C ARG A 390 4.06 -23.99 0.69
#